data_25e20cc377821feab77e0c183859a809
#
_entry.id   25e20cc377821feab77e0c183859a809
#
_cell.length_a   1.000
_cell.length_b   1.000
_cell.length_c   1.000
_cell.angle_alpha   90.00
_cell.angle_beta   90.00
_cell.angle_gamma   90.00
#
_symmetry.space_group_name_H-M   'P 1'
#
loop_
_entity.id
_entity.type
_entity.pdbx_description
1 polymer ?
#
loop_
_entity_poly.entity_id
_entity_poly.type
_entity_poly.pdbx_seq_one_letter_code
_entity_poly.pdbx_strand_id
1 'polypeptide(L)'
;MEKFTLVNKYRSRIKVFEPFEDVTKNSPSIDAIMISYGCVYKRSRKPVMKGSRVETIEGARKEYKQLVEEGWRKTSIYNSYF
;
A
#
# COMPACT_ATOMS: atom_id res chain seq x y z
N MET A 1 -4.48 0.27 12.65
CA MET A 1 -4.40 -0.46 11.36
C MET A 1 -2.94 -0.76 11.05
N GLU A 2 -2.66 -1.98 10.72
CA GLU A 2 -1.30 -2.38 10.39
C GLU A 2 -1.00 -2.12 8.91
N LYS A 3 0.27 -1.90 8.61
CA LYS A 3 0.76 -1.81 7.24
C LYS A 3 0.59 -3.13 6.51
N PHE A 4 0.13 -3.09 5.29
CA PHE A 4 0.01 -4.29 4.47
C PHE A 4 0.31 -4.00 3.00
N THR A 5 0.68 -5.04 2.28
CA THR A 5 1.04 -4.97 0.86
C THR A 5 0.08 -5.80 0.03
N LEU A 6 -0.38 -5.23 -1.07
CA LEU A 6 -1.14 -5.94 -2.10
C LEU A 6 -0.28 -6.11 -3.34
N VAL A 7 -0.40 -7.26 -3.97
CA VAL A 7 0.26 -7.55 -5.25
C VAL A 7 -0.80 -7.95 -6.27
N ASN A 8 -0.64 -7.52 -7.52
CA ASN A 8 -1.58 -7.89 -8.58
C ASN A 8 -1.42 -9.38 -8.95
N LYS A 9 -2.38 -9.92 -9.70
CA LYS A 9 -2.39 -11.34 -10.07
C LYS A 9 -1.19 -11.77 -10.92
N TYR A 10 -0.55 -10.83 -11.62
CA TYR A 10 0.64 -11.09 -12.43
C TYR A 10 1.94 -10.93 -11.66
N ARG A 11 1.87 -10.51 -10.40
CA ARG A 11 3.03 -10.21 -9.56
C ARG A 11 4.00 -9.21 -10.20
N SER A 12 3.43 -8.23 -10.89
CA SER A 12 4.19 -7.17 -11.58
C SER A 12 4.04 -5.80 -10.94
N ARG A 13 3.00 -5.60 -10.14
CA ARG A 13 2.74 -4.33 -9.44
C ARG A 13 2.36 -4.57 -7.99
N ILE A 14 2.79 -3.66 -7.14
CA ILE A 14 2.47 -3.68 -5.72
C ILE A 14 1.92 -2.35 -5.26
N LYS A 15 1.12 -2.40 -4.19
CA LYS A 15 0.69 -1.21 -3.46
C LYS A 15 0.83 -1.50 -1.97
N VAL A 16 1.40 -0.54 -1.25
CA VAL A 16 1.59 -0.63 0.21
C VAL A 16 0.67 0.37 0.87
N PHE A 17 -0.17 -0.12 1.76
CA PHE A 17 -1.10 0.70 2.53
C PHE A 17 -0.57 0.81 3.95
N GLU A 18 -0.33 2.02 4.42
CA GLU A 18 0.14 2.24 5.79
C GLU A 18 -0.54 3.42 6.45
N PRO A 19 -0.75 3.36 7.78
CA PRO A 19 -1.32 4.49 8.50
C PRO A 19 -0.43 5.72 8.36
N PHE A 20 -1.04 6.87 8.13
CA PHE A 20 -0.33 8.14 8.04
C PHE A 20 -0.77 9.02 9.21
N GLU A 21 0.17 9.35 10.10
CA GLU A 21 -0.08 10.26 11.20
C GLU A 21 0.41 11.64 10.86
N ASP A 22 -0.48 12.64 11.03
CA ASP A 22 -0.09 14.02 10.92
C ASP A 22 0.43 14.48 12.29
N VAL A 23 1.75 14.51 12.43
CA VAL A 23 2.41 14.88 13.69
C VAL A 23 2.24 16.36 14.04
N THR A 24 1.70 17.17 13.13
CA THR A 24 1.43 18.59 13.40
C THR A 24 0.12 18.80 14.14
N LYS A 25 -0.73 17.81 14.25
CA LYS A 25 -1.98 17.88 15.01
C LYS A 25 -1.73 17.61 16.49
N ASN A 26 -2.47 18.35 17.33
CA ASN A 26 -2.38 18.22 18.78
C ASN A 26 -2.93 16.91 19.32
N SER A 27 -3.73 16.18 18.53
CA SER A 27 -4.25 14.86 18.87
C SER A 27 -3.71 13.87 17.87
N PRO A 28 -2.91 12.86 18.29
CA PRO A 28 -2.48 11.80 17.37
C PRO A 28 -3.70 10.95 17.02
N SER A 29 -4.26 11.18 15.87
CA SER A 29 -5.29 10.32 15.29
C SER A 29 -4.82 9.87 13.91
N ILE A 30 -5.09 8.61 13.58
CA ILE A 30 -4.82 8.09 12.24
C ILE A 30 -5.98 8.55 11.36
N ASP A 31 -5.80 9.68 10.69
CA ASP A 31 -6.84 10.27 9.84
C ASP A 31 -6.71 9.87 8.38
N ALA A 32 -5.58 9.30 8.01
CA ALA A 32 -5.27 9.06 6.61
C ALA A 32 -4.44 7.80 6.43
N ILE A 33 -4.41 7.32 5.20
CA ILE A 33 -3.61 6.18 4.79
C ILE A 33 -2.67 6.64 3.68
N MET A 34 -1.40 6.32 3.82
CA MET A 34 -0.45 6.53 2.73
C MET A 34 -0.44 5.28 1.87
N ILE A 35 -0.65 5.47 0.57
CA ILE A 35 -0.63 4.39 -0.41
C ILE A 35 0.59 4.59 -1.30
N SER A 36 1.56 3.70 -1.17
CA SER A 36 2.75 3.69 -2.01
C SER A 36 2.55 2.65 -3.10
N TYR A 37 3.02 2.95 -4.30
CA TYR A 37 2.87 2.05 -5.44
C TYR A 37 4.20 1.83 -6.14
N GLY A 38 4.36 0.65 -6.72
CA GLY A 38 5.58 0.29 -7.40
C GLY A 38 5.43 -0.93 -8.30
N CYS A 39 6.55 -1.36 -8.84
CA CYS A 39 6.63 -2.47 -9.78
C CYS A 39 7.57 -3.55 -9.26
N VAL A 40 7.29 -4.80 -9.64
CA VAL A 40 8.15 -5.94 -9.38
C VAL A 40 8.61 -6.49 -10.73
N TYR A 41 9.91 -6.57 -10.90
CA TYR A 41 10.50 -7.07 -12.14
C TYR A 41 10.97 -8.52 -11.96
N LYS A 42 10.83 -9.33 -13.00
CA LYS A 42 11.17 -10.77 -12.96
C LYS A 42 12.58 -11.07 -12.46
N ARG A 43 13.55 -10.19 -12.78
CA ARG A 43 14.96 -10.39 -12.43
C ARG A 43 15.35 -9.80 -11.09
N SER A 44 14.48 -9.03 -10.49
CA SER A 44 14.74 -8.38 -9.20
C SER A 44 13.69 -8.79 -8.20
N ARG A 45 14.14 -9.27 -7.04
CA ARG A 45 13.22 -9.60 -5.95
C ARG A 45 12.76 -8.37 -5.20
N LYS A 46 13.55 -7.30 -5.29
CA LYS A 46 13.25 -6.04 -4.60
C LYS A 46 12.30 -5.21 -5.46
N PRO A 47 11.14 -4.81 -4.92
CA PRO A 47 10.23 -3.94 -5.68
C PRO A 47 10.82 -2.55 -5.86
N VAL A 48 10.50 -1.94 -7.00
CA VAL A 48 10.90 -0.57 -7.30
C VAL A 48 9.70 0.33 -7.05
N MET A 49 9.77 1.15 -6.01
CA MET A 49 8.69 2.06 -5.67
C MET A 49 8.71 3.27 -6.58
N LYS A 50 7.55 3.65 -7.10
CA LYS A 50 7.39 4.74 -8.08
C LYS A 50 6.85 6.01 -7.46
N GLY A 51 6.08 5.91 -6.39
CA GLY A 51 5.52 7.07 -5.73
C GLY A 51 4.56 6.69 -4.61
N SER A 52 4.01 7.72 -3.97
CA SER A 52 3.05 7.54 -2.91
C SER A 52 2.06 8.70 -2.90
N ARG A 53 0.90 8.48 -2.30
CA ARG A 53 -0.08 9.52 -2.06
C ARG A 53 -0.80 9.25 -0.74
N VAL A 54 -1.36 10.31 -0.19
CA VAL A 54 -2.16 10.21 1.03
C VAL A 54 -3.63 10.20 0.65
N GLU A 55 -4.38 9.29 1.26
CA GLU A 55 -5.79 9.09 0.99
C GLU A 55 -6.56 9.06 2.31
N THR A 56 -7.85 9.40 2.27
CA THR A 56 -8.70 9.21 3.45
C THR A 56 -8.84 7.73 3.74
N ILE A 57 -9.17 7.39 5.00
CA ILE A 57 -9.41 5.99 5.38
C ILE A 57 -10.51 5.39 4.51
N GLU A 58 -11.57 6.15 4.27
CA GLU A 58 -12.69 5.71 3.46
C GLU A 58 -12.29 5.47 2.01
N GLY A 59 -11.53 6.40 1.43
CA GLY A 59 -11.01 6.27 0.07
C GLY A 59 -10.05 5.09 -0.07
N ALA A 60 -9.19 4.87 0.93
CA ALA A 60 -8.28 3.73 0.94
C ALA A 60 -9.02 2.40 1.01
N ARG A 61 -10.08 2.31 1.82
CA ARG A 61 -10.92 1.11 1.89
C ARG A 61 -11.60 0.80 0.56
N LYS A 62 -12.07 1.83 -0.11
CA LYS A 62 -12.68 1.72 -1.43
C LYS A 62 -11.68 1.18 -2.45
N GLU A 63 -10.48 1.73 -2.48
CA GLU A 63 -9.42 1.29 -3.37
C GLU A 63 -9.00 -0.14 -3.08
N TYR A 64 -8.82 -0.49 -1.79
CA TYR A 64 -8.51 -1.86 -1.38
C TYR A 64 -9.53 -2.86 -1.92
N LYS A 65 -10.80 -2.57 -1.70
CA LYS A 65 -11.89 -3.43 -2.15
C LYS A 65 -11.90 -3.61 -3.65
N GLN A 66 -11.69 -2.52 -4.40
CA GLN A 66 -11.61 -2.55 -5.84
C GLN A 66 -10.43 -3.40 -6.33
N LEU A 67 -9.27 -3.24 -5.73
CA LEU A 67 -8.07 -4.01 -6.09
C LEU A 67 -8.28 -5.51 -5.85
N VAL A 68 -8.88 -5.88 -4.72
CA VAL A 68 -9.18 -7.27 -4.42
C VAL A 68 -10.14 -7.85 -5.45
N GLU A 69 -11.14 -7.08 -5.88
CA GLU A 69 -12.07 -7.49 -6.94
C GLU A 69 -11.36 -7.68 -8.29
N GLU A 70 -10.29 -6.94 -8.52
CA GLU A 70 -9.46 -7.05 -9.73
C GLU A 70 -8.44 -8.20 -9.66
N GLY A 71 -8.38 -8.92 -8.55
CA GLY A 71 -7.51 -10.07 -8.38
C GLY A 71 -6.23 -9.81 -7.60
N TRP A 72 -6.07 -8.62 -7.02
CA TRP A 72 -4.93 -8.34 -6.15
C TRP A 72 -5.06 -9.11 -4.85
N ARG A 73 -3.92 -9.52 -4.29
CA ARG A 73 -3.88 -10.31 -3.06
C ARG A 73 -2.90 -9.71 -2.07
N LYS A 74 -3.25 -9.86 -0.80
CA LYS A 74 -2.37 -9.48 0.31
C LYS A 74 -1.17 -10.42 0.36
N THR A 75 0.02 -9.85 0.57
CA THR A 75 1.26 -10.63 0.62
C THR A 75 2.21 -10.08 1.66
N SER A 76 3.04 -10.94 2.24
CA SER A 76 4.11 -10.58 3.16
C SER A 76 5.51 -10.74 2.52
N ILE A 77 5.58 -11.21 1.28
CA ILE A 77 6.85 -11.51 0.61
C ILE A 77 7.79 -10.31 0.57
N TYR A 78 7.23 -9.11 0.44
CA TYR A 78 8.02 -7.88 0.27
C TYR A 78 8.22 -7.10 1.56
N ASN A 79 7.78 -7.63 2.71
CA ASN A 79 7.84 -6.88 3.97
C ASN A 79 9.26 -6.52 4.41
N SER A 80 10.25 -7.30 4.03
CA SER A 80 11.65 -7.02 4.37
C SER A 80 12.23 -5.80 3.65
N TYR A 81 11.52 -5.25 2.68
CA TYR A 81 11.96 -4.10 1.88
C TYR A 81 11.31 -2.78 2.32
N PHE A 82 10.43 -2.82 3.31
CA PHE A 82 9.68 -1.62 3.72
C PHE A 82 9.83 -1.30 5.20
#